data_069f997dd908270caa38013855189647
#
_entry.id   069f997dd908270caa38013855189647
#
_cell.length_a   1.000
_cell.length_b   1.000
_cell.length_c   1.000
_cell.angle_alpha   90.00
_cell.angle_beta   90.00
_cell.angle_gamma   90.00
#
_symmetry.space_group_name_H-M   'P 1'
#
loop_
_entity.id
_entity.type
_entity.pdbx_description
1 polymer ?
#
loop_
_entity_poly.entity_id
_entity_poly.type
_entity_poly.pdbx_seq_one_letter_code
_entity_poly.pdbx_strand_id
1 'polypeptide(L)'
;MPRVFVSGCFDLLHSGHVAFLKSAAEYGELHVCIGSDATIHGLKRRWPVNDEHERKYMLEALSCVHAVHIGSGSGQLDFVPEFEQVKPDFLVVNQDGHAEAKAELCRKHGTRYIMLERTPHAGLKARSTTALREESR
;
A
#
# COMPACT_ATOMS: atom_id res chain seq x y z
N MET A 1 -17.42 -6.61 10.04
CA MET A 1 -16.07 -7.08 9.75
C MET A 1 -15.04 -6.05 10.11
N PRO A 2 -13.87 -6.45 10.63
CA PRO A 2 -12.77 -5.50 10.80
C PRO A 2 -12.37 -4.88 9.46
N ARG A 3 -11.79 -3.69 9.52
CA ARG A 3 -11.25 -3.01 8.35
C ARG A 3 -9.73 -2.98 8.44
N VAL A 4 -9.09 -3.29 7.33
CA VAL A 4 -7.64 -3.30 7.20
C VAL A 4 -7.25 -2.22 6.22
N PHE A 5 -6.20 -1.47 6.55
CA PHE A 5 -5.71 -0.38 5.69
C PHE A 5 -4.25 -0.63 5.35
N VAL A 6 -3.92 -0.48 4.08
CA VAL A 6 -2.53 -0.48 3.62
C VAL A 6 -2.30 0.74 2.73
N SER A 7 -1.08 1.23 2.70
CA SER A 7 -0.71 2.35 1.83
C SER A 7 0.54 1.99 1.04
N GLY A 8 0.67 2.55 -0.15
CA GLY A 8 1.83 2.32 -0.99
C GLY A 8 1.64 2.91 -2.38
N CYS A 9 2.69 2.83 -3.19
CA CYS A 9 2.63 3.30 -4.58
C CYS A 9 2.01 2.27 -5.52
N PHE A 10 2.42 1.02 -5.38
CA PHE A 10 1.98 -0.10 -6.24
C PHE A 10 2.11 0.23 -7.72
N ASP A 11 3.23 0.85 -8.11
CA ASP A 11 3.41 1.34 -9.47
C ASP A 11 3.56 0.21 -10.49
N LEU A 12 4.54 -0.67 -10.26
CA LEU A 12 4.70 -1.87 -11.09
C LEU A 12 4.23 -3.07 -10.27
N LEU A 13 2.95 -3.36 -10.38
CA LEU A 13 2.33 -4.44 -9.61
C LEU A 13 3.00 -5.78 -9.96
N HIS A 14 3.40 -6.50 -8.93
CA HIS A 14 4.07 -7.80 -9.09
C HIS A 14 3.60 -8.78 -8.02
N SER A 15 4.08 -10.03 -8.11
CA SER A 15 3.63 -11.10 -7.21
C SER A 15 3.88 -10.80 -5.74
N GLY A 16 4.95 -10.06 -5.42
CA GLY A 16 5.24 -9.68 -4.05
C GLY A 16 4.16 -8.75 -3.47
N HIS A 17 3.66 -7.81 -4.28
CA HIS A 17 2.54 -6.95 -3.89
C HIS A 17 1.28 -7.79 -3.63
N VAL A 18 0.99 -8.72 -4.53
CA VAL A 18 -0.20 -9.57 -4.39
C VAL A 18 -0.12 -10.42 -3.13
N ALA A 19 1.06 -11.03 -2.85
CA ALA A 19 1.26 -11.82 -1.66
C ALA A 19 1.05 -10.98 -0.39
N PHE A 20 1.60 -9.78 -0.36
CA PHE A 20 1.41 -8.85 0.74
C PHE A 20 -0.06 -8.49 0.95
N LEU A 21 -0.76 -8.15 -0.13
CA LEU A 21 -2.17 -7.76 -0.06
C LEU A 21 -3.04 -8.92 0.42
N LYS A 22 -2.77 -10.14 -0.05
CA LYS A 22 -3.49 -11.32 0.44
C LYS A 22 -3.28 -11.54 1.93
N SER A 23 -2.04 -11.39 2.41
CA SER A 23 -1.74 -11.53 3.84
C SER A 23 -2.45 -10.45 4.65
N ALA A 24 -2.45 -9.22 4.18
CA ALA A 24 -3.15 -8.13 4.84
C ALA A 24 -4.66 -8.38 4.89
N ALA A 25 -5.23 -8.92 3.82
CA ALA A 25 -6.67 -9.20 3.72
C ALA A 25 -7.14 -10.26 4.73
N GLU A 26 -6.23 -11.04 5.30
CA GLU A 26 -6.58 -12.00 6.35
C GLU A 26 -7.08 -11.33 7.63
N TYR A 27 -6.75 -10.04 7.82
CA TYR A 27 -7.19 -9.29 8.98
C TYR A 27 -8.58 -8.68 8.84
N GLY A 28 -9.15 -8.63 7.64
CA GLY A 28 -10.49 -8.08 7.42
C GLY A 28 -10.68 -7.50 6.02
N GLU A 29 -11.64 -6.59 5.89
CA GLU A 29 -11.90 -5.88 4.62
C GLU A 29 -10.70 -5.00 4.27
N LEU A 30 -10.06 -5.29 3.15
CA LEU A 30 -8.83 -4.62 2.76
C LEU A 30 -9.10 -3.33 1.97
N HIS A 31 -8.69 -2.21 2.55
CA HIS A 31 -8.69 -0.90 1.91
C HIS A 31 -7.26 -0.53 1.55
N VAL A 32 -7.01 -0.29 0.27
CA VAL A 32 -5.68 0.09 -0.23
C VAL A 32 -5.70 1.57 -0.57
N CYS A 33 -4.77 2.33 -0.03
CA CYS A 33 -4.61 3.74 -0.37
C CYS A 33 -3.31 3.90 -1.15
N ILE A 34 -3.41 4.40 -2.38
CA ILE A 34 -2.23 4.61 -3.23
C ILE A 34 -1.84 6.08 -3.26
N GLY A 35 -0.55 6.33 -3.41
CA GLY A 35 -0.04 7.69 -3.58
C GLY A 35 -0.53 8.28 -4.91
N SER A 36 -0.94 9.56 -4.88
CA SER A 36 -1.28 10.26 -6.12
C SER A 36 -0.02 10.45 -6.97
N ASP A 37 -0.20 10.68 -8.26
CA ASP A 37 0.92 10.95 -9.17
C ASP A 37 1.74 12.14 -8.67
N ALA A 38 1.07 13.21 -8.24
CA ALA A 38 1.73 14.40 -7.75
C ALA A 38 2.56 14.13 -6.49
N THR A 39 2.02 13.34 -5.55
CA THR A 39 2.74 12.98 -4.32
C THR A 39 3.96 12.14 -4.63
N ILE A 40 3.83 11.15 -5.50
CA ILE A 40 4.97 10.30 -5.90
C ILE A 40 6.05 11.15 -6.56
N HIS A 41 5.67 12.03 -7.48
CA HIS A 41 6.62 12.92 -8.15
C HIS A 41 7.33 13.82 -7.13
N GLY A 42 6.59 14.37 -6.17
CA GLY A 42 7.17 15.22 -5.13
C GLY A 42 8.17 14.49 -4.24
N LEU A 43 7.90 13.24 -3.88
CA LEU A 43 8.76 12.45 -2.99
C LEU A 43 9.94 11.81 -3.72
N LYS A 44 9.72 11.30 -4.92
CA LYS A 44 10.72 10.48 -5.64
C LYS A 44 11.36 11.20 -6.81
N ARG A 45 10.90 12.40 -7.13
CA ARG A 45 11.37 13.24 -8.23
C ARG A 45 11.27 12.55 -9.60
N ARG A 46 10.29 11.66 -9.74
CA ARG A 46 9.94 11.01 -11.00
C ARG A 46 8.47 10.68 -11.00
N TRP A 47 7.86 10.70 -12.17
CA TRP A 47 6.47 10.26 -12.31
C TRP A 47 6.41 8.74 -12.24
N PRO A 48 5.30 8.18 -11.71
CA PRO A 48 5.12 6.73 -11.76
C PRO A 48 5.01 6.25 -13.22
N VAL A 49 5.32 4.98 -13.45
CA VAL A 49 5.17 4.36 -14.77
C VAL A 49 3.70 4.28 -15.13
N ASN A 50 2.87 3.82 -14.19
CA ASN A 50 1.42 3.79 -14.36
C ASN A 50 0.80 4.94 -13.57
N ASP A 51 -0.11 5.69 -14.21
CA ASP A 51 -0.76 6.78 -13.52
C ASP A 51 -1.69 6.27 -12.41
N GLU A 52 -2.14 7.19 -11.57
CA GLU A 52 -2.93 6.83 -10.40
C GLU A 52 -4.24 6.11 -10.75
N HIS A 53 -4.86 6.45 -11.87
CA HIS A 53 -6.11 5.81 -12.29
C HIS A 53 -5.88 4.39 -12.79
N GLU A 54 -4.79 4.16 -13.51
CA GLU A 54 -4.42 2.82 -13.94
C GLU A 54 -4.03 1.93 -12.76
N ARG A 55 -3.26 2.47 -11.83
CA ARG A 55 -2.86 1.74 -10.62
C ARG A 55 -4.09 1.35 -9.79
N LYS A 56 -5.03 2.27 -9.64
CA LYS A 56 -6.28 2.01 -8.93
C LYS A 56 -7.10 0.92 -9.63
N TYR A 57 -7.23 1.02 -10.95
CA TYR A 57 -7.99 0.05 -11.75
C TYR A 57 -7.44 -1.37 -11.57
N MET A 58 -6.12 -1.51 -11.64
CA MET A 58 -5.47 -2.82 -11.51
C MET A 58 -5.67 -3.41 -10.11
N LEU A 59 -5.53 -2.60 -9.07
CA LEU A 59 -5.72 -3.08 -7.70
C LEU A 59 -7.17 -3.46 -7.42
N GLU A 60 -8.12 -2.71 -7.97
CA GLU A 60 -9.54 -3.03 -7.81
C GLU A 60 -9.92 -4.38 -8.43
N ALA A 61 -9.14 -4.87 -9.38
CA ALA A 61 -9.37 -6.17 -10.01
C ALA A 61 -8.94 -7.35 -9.14
N LEU A 62 -8.15 -7.11 -8.10
CA LEU A 62 -7.69 -8.18 -7.22
C LEU A 62 -8.80 -8.62 -6.28
N SER A 63 -9.04 -9.94 -6.21
CA SER A 63 -10.13 -10.50 -5.42
C SER A 63 -10.03 -10.21 -3.93
N CYS A 64 -8.81 -10.03 -3.41
CA CYS A 64 -8.60 -9.76 -1.98
C CYS A 64 -8.82 -8.28 -1.60
N VAL A 65 -8.96 -7.39 -2.57
CA VAL A 65 -9.10 -5.95 -2.32
C VAL A 65 -10.58 -5.58 -2.25
N HIS A 66 -10.97 -4.93 -1.16
CA HIS A 66 -12.33 -4.43 -0.97
C HIS A 66 -12.53 -3.08 -1.63
N ALA A 67 -11.61 -2.15 -1.44
CA ALA A 67 -11.69 -0.80 -2.00
C ALA A 67 -10.30 -0.20 -2.18
N VAL A 68 -10.16 0.67 -3.18
CA VAL A 68 -8.91 1.41 -3.43
C VAL A 68 -9.20 2.90 -3.36
N HIS A 69 -8.34 3.62 -2.67
CA HIS A 69 -8.41 5.07 -2.50
C HIS A 69 -7.15 5.71 -3.05
N ILE A 70 -7.28 6.91 -3.60
CA ILE A 70 -6.12 7.71 -3.99
C ILE A 70 -5.90 8.73 -2.88
N GLY A 71 -4.71 8.74 -2.29
CA GLY A 71 -4.41 9.65 -1.19
C GLY A 71 -4.58 11.11 -1.58
N SER A 72 -5.31 11.86 -0.78
CA SER A 72 -5.58 13.28 -1.04
C SER A 72 -4.68 14.22 -0.24
N GLY A 73 -3.87 13.67 0.66
CA GLY A 73 -2.88 14.44 1.38
C GLY A 73 -1.59 14.62 0.57
N SER A 74 -0.52 14.96 1.25
CA SER A 74 0.79 15.13 0.62
C SER A 74 1.89 14.61 1.53
N GLY A 75 3.08 14.33 0.94
CA GLY A 75 4.22 13.82 1.68
C GLY A 75 4.09 12.34 2.01
N GLN A 76 4.89 11.88 2.97
CA GLN A 76 4.95 10.47 3.32
C GLN A 76 3.67 9.93 3.95
N LEU A 77 2.91 10.78 4.61
CA LEU A 77 1.63 10.41 5.22
C LEU A 77 0.46 10.99 4.43
N ASP A 78 0.54 10.90 3.11
CA ASP A 78 -0.48 11.42 2.19
C ASP A 78 -1.83 10.70 2.32
N PHE A 79 -1.85 9.56 2.96
CA PHE A 79 -3.04 8.73 3.14
C PHE A 79 -3.86 9.10 4.39
N VAL A 80 -3.41 10.05 5.20
CA VAL A 80 -4.08 10.37 6.47
C VAL A 80 -5.56 10.72 6.29
N PRO A 81 -5.97 11.55 5.30
CA PRO A 81 -7.40 11.83 5.15
C PRO A 81 -8.23 10.57 4.91
N GLU A 82 -7.75 9.66 4.07
CA GLU A 82 -8.44 8.40 3.78
C GLU A 82 -8.43 7.45 4.98
N PHE A 83 -7.31 7.40 5.70
CA PHE A 83 -7.21 6.64 6.94
C PHE A 83 -8.27 7.08 7.94
N GLU A 84 -8.44 8.38 8.10
CA GLU A 84 -9.42 8.93 9.04
C GLU A 84 -10.86 8.65 8.61
N GLN A 85 -11.11 8.59 7.30
CA GLN A 85 -12.44 8.25 6.77
C GLN A 85 -12.77 6.77 6.95
N VAL A 86 -11.82 5.90 6.67
CA VAL A 86 -12.02 4.45 6.77
C VAL A 86 -12.12 4.00 8.22
N LYS A 87 -11.39 4.63 9.11
CA LYS A 87 -11.31 4.26 10.54
C LYS A 87 -10.96 2.78 10.69
N PRO A 88 -9.79 2.37 10.18
CA PRO A 88 -9.45 0.94 10.18
C PRO A 88 -9.13 0.41 11.56
N ASP A 89 -9.37 -0.87 11.74
CA ASP A 89 -8.96 -1.60 12.95
C ASP A 89 -7.48 -1.96 12.89
N PHE A 90 -6.95 -2.16 11.69
CA PHE A 90 -5.56 -2.53 11.46
C PHE A 90 -4.93 -1.67 10.37
N LEU A 91 -3.70 -1.24 10.58
CA LEU A 91 -2.83 -0.73 9.52
C LEU A 91 -1.70 -1.75 9.35
N VAL A 92 -1.59 -2.34 8.17
CA VAL A 92 -0.60 -3.38 7.88
C VAL A 92 0.48 -2.83 6.97
N VAL A 93 1.72 -3.05 7.35
CA VAL A 93 2.89 -2.68 6.54
C VAL A 93 3.82 -3.89 6.43
N ASN A 94 4.67 -3.91 5.40
CA ASN A 94 5.81 -4.82 5.39
C ASN A 94 7.00 -4.11 6.05
N GLN A 95 8.11 -4.83 6.25
CA GLN A 95 9.30 -4.27 6.88
C GLN A 95 9.82 -3.02 6.17
N ASP A 96 9.76 -3.02 4.83
CA ASP A 96 10.23 -1.89 4.03
C ASP A 96 9.33 -0.66 4.16
N GLY A 97 8.08 -0.87 4.49
CA GLY A 97 7.09 0.21 4.64
C GLY A 97 6.94 0.71 6.07
N HIS A 98 7.71 0.17 7.02
CA HIS A 98 7.63 0.61 8.41
C HIS A 98 8.12 2.05 8.57
N ALA A 99 7.40 2.82 9.38
CA ALA A 99 7.81 4.16 9.80
C ALA A 99 7.20 4.45 11.16
N GLU A 100 8.00 5.06 12.05
CA GLU A 100 7.51 5.43 13.39
C GLU A 100 6.30 6.36 13.32
N ALA A 101 6.26 7.26 12.33
CA ALA A 101 5.12 8.15 12.16
C ALA A 101 3.82 7.38 11.91
N LYS A 102 3.89 6.25 11.21
CA LYS A 102 2.71 5.39 10.98
C LYS A 102 2.28 4.71 12.28
N ALA A 103 3.23 4.19 13.06
CA ALA A 103 2.94 3.58 14.36
C ALA A 103 2.30 4.59 15.31
N GLU A 104 2.81 5.82 15.31
CA GLU A 104 2.29 6.91 16.13
C GLU A 104 0.86 7.28 15.72
N LEU A 105 0.60 7.36 14.41
CA LEU A 105 -0.74 7.60 13.89
C LEU A 105 -1.73 6.53 14.37
N CYS A 106 -1.31 5.28 14.35
CA CYS A 106 -2.13 4.17 14.83
C CYS A 106 -2.44 4.28 16.32
N ARG A 107 -1.44 4.62 17.14
CA ARG A 107 -1.64 4.82 18.58
C ARG A 107 -2.67 5.92 18.84
N LYS A 108 -2.57 7.01 18.09
CA LYS A 108 -3.46 8.15 18.23
C LYS A 108 -4.91 7.80 17.90
N HIS A 109 -5.14 6.90 16.96
CA HIS A 109 -6.48 6.53 16.49
C HIS A 109 -7.00 5.20 17.03
N GLY A 110 -6.25 4.52 17.88
CA GLY A 110 -6.65 3.21 18.41
C GLY A 110 -6.60 2.10 17.35
N THR A 111 -5.85 2.29 16.29
CA THR A 111 -5.65 1.30 15.24
C THR A 111 -4.46 0.42 15.60
N ARG A 112 -4.56 -0.89 15.37
CA ARG A 112 -3.45 -1.80 15.61
C ARG A 112 -2.49 -1.77 14.42
N TYR A 113 -1.20 -1.61 14.73
CA TYR A 113 -0.13 -1.55 13.72
C TYR A 113 0.49 -2.93 13.58
N ILE A 114 0.40 -3.49 12.38
CA ILE A 114 0.90 -4.84 12.08
C ILE A 114 2.02 -4.75 11.06
N MET A 115 3.19 -5.28 11.40
CA MET A 115 4.32 -5.34 10.48
C MET A 115 4.52 -6.78 10.04
N LEU A 116 4.47 -7.04 8.73
CA LEU A 116 4.65 -8.36 8.15
C LEU A 116 6.06 -8.49 7.57
N GLU A 117 6.60 -9.70 7.59
CA GLU A 117 7.82 -9.98 6.87
C GLU A 117 7.52 -10.08 5.37
N ARG A 118 8.48 -9.66 4.54
CA ARG A 118 8.36 -9.73 3.09
C ARG A 118 8.53 -11.18 2.66
N THR A 119 7.43 -11.83 2.32
CA THR A 119 7.42 -13.24 1.92
C THR A 119 6.75 -13.37 0.56
N PRO A 120 7.47 -13.80 -0.49
CA PRO A 120 6.84 -14.04 -1.77
C PRO A 120 5.91 -15.25 -1.70
N HIS A 121 4.97 -15.32 -2.62
CA HIS A 121 4.12 -16.51 -2.73
C HIS A 121 4.99 -17.73 -3.04
N ALA A 122 4.65 -18.89 -2.47
CA ALA A 122 5.42 -20.12 -2.66
C ALA A 122 5.66 -20.42 -4.14
N GLY A 123 6.91 -20.68 -4.51
CA GLY A 123 7.31 -20.97 -5.88
C GLY A 123 7.58 -19.74 -6.74
N LEU A 124 7.40 -18.54 -6.22
CA LEU A 124 7.64 -17.30 -6.96
C LEU A 124 8.87 -16.58 -6.41
N LYS A 125 9.52 -15.82 -7.28
CA LYS A 125 10.67 -15.01 -6.89
C LYS A 125 10.21 -13.83 -6.06
N ALA A 126 11.05 -13.42 -5.09
CA ALA A 126 10.89 -12.14 -4.43
C ALA A 126 11.12 -11.02 -5.46
N ARG A 127 10.21 -10.03 -5.49
CA ARG A 127 10.27 -8.91 -6.43
C ARG A 127 10.24 -7.59 -5.70
N SER A 128 10.79 -6.57 -6.33
CA SER A 128 10.60 -5.18 -5.91
C SER A 128 10.44 -4.32 -7.16
N THR A 129 9.72 -3.22 -7.03
CA THR A 129 9.53 -2.29 -8.15
C THR A 129 10.87 -1.74 -8.64
N THR A 130 11.79 -1.43 -7.73
CA THR A 130 13.12 -0.94 -8.09
C THR A 130 13.87 -1.96 -8.94
N ALA A 131 13.90 -3.23 -8.53
CA ALA A 131 14.57 -4.27 -9.29
C ALA A 131 13.93 -4.48 -10.66
N LEU A 132 12.61 -4.44 -10.73
CA LEU A 132 11.91 -4.58 -12.02
C LEU A 132 12.21 -3.43 -12.97
N ARG A 133 12.34 -2.20 -12.46
CA ARG A 133 12.74 -1.05 -13.28
C ARG A 133 14.13 -1.22 -13.84
N GLU A 134 15.07 -1.73 -13.05
CA GLU A 134 16.45 -1.95 -13.48
C GLU A 134 16.53 -3.04 -14.54
N GLU A 135 15.78 -4.14 -14.39
CA GLU A 135 15.73 -5.22 -15.38
C GLU A 135 15.19 -4.77 -16.73
N SER A 136 14.32 -3.76 -16.75
CA SER A 136 13.67 -3.28 -17.98
C SER A 136 14.48 -2.23 -18.75
N ARG A 137 15.61 -1.80 -18.24
CA ARG A 137 16.47 -0.80 -18.90
C ARG A 137 17.40 -1.40 -19.93
#